data_72eed476bd5eaf3a1e51b9b2033ba78d
#
_entry.id   72eed476bd5eaf3a1e51b9b2033ba78d
#
_cell.length_a   1.000
_cell.length_b   1.000
_cell.length_c   1.000
_cell.angle_alpha   90.00
_cell.angle_beta   90.00
_cell.angle_gamma   90.00
#
_symmetry.space_group_name_H-M   'P 1'
#
loop_
_entity.id
_entity.type
_entity.pdbx_description
1 polymer ?
#
loop_
_entity_poly.entity_id
_entity_poly.type
_entity_poly.pdbx_seq_one_letter_code
_entity_poly.pdbx_strand_id
1 'polypeptide(L)'
;MKRLAIIGSGDLAKQIAHHAVNDKHYQVVGCFDDFKIKGEESNGLPILGNLDSIQDCFNQGMFDELIIGIGYNHMNFRQELFLKFEKTIPFATIIHSSCFIDKSARIGKGTIIYPGCIIDMNTEIGNNCLIYNGCNIAHDTNVANNTIFSPGVNIAGFCSIGAHVVLGIGSVLSDNIVITEKVRTGAGTVVVHSIIESGIYVGVPAKKLKS
;
A
#
# COMPACT_ATOMS: atom_id res chain seq x y z
N MET A 1 -11.39 -16.05 12.84
CA MET A 1 -10.50 -14.97 12.39
C MET A 1 -9.57 -15.58 11.36
N LYS A 2 -9.39 -14.92 10.20
CA LYS A 2 -8.48 -15.43 9.16
C LYS A 2 -7.03 -15.29 9.60
N ARG A 3 -6.19 -16.26 9.20
CA ARG A 3 -4.75 -16.25 9.45
C ARG A 3 -4.04 -15.49 8.34
N LEU A 4 -3.24 -14.52 8.73
CA LEU A 4 -2.48 -13.65 7.81
C LEU A 4 -0.99 -13.96 7.88
N ALA A 5 -0.36 -14.17 6.73
CA ALA A 5 1.08 -14.17 6.58
C ALA A 5 1.56 -12.90 5.86
N ILE A 6 2.74 -12.42 6.21
CA ILE A 6 3.31 -11.17 5.67
C ILE A 6 4.57 -11.49 4.87
N ILE A 7 4.73 -10.90 3.69
CA ILE A 7 5.98 -10.94 2.93
C ILE A 7 6.88 -9.78 3.38
N GLY A 8 8.08 -10.09 3.85
CA GLY A 8 9.00 -9.17 4.49
C GLY A 8 8.88 -9.16 6.01
N SER A 9 9.97 -8.91 6.72
CA SER A 9 10.07 -8.94 8.19
C SER A 9 10.55 -7.62 8.80
N GLY A 10 10.59 -6.54 8.00
CA GLY A 10 11.04 -5.21 8.42
C GLY A 10 9.97 -4.41 9.19
N ASP A 11 10.24 -3.12 9.41
CA ASP A 11 9.37 -2.23 10.20
C ASP A 11 7.96 -2.09 9.61
N LEU A 12 7.81 -2.12 8.29
CA LEU A 12 6.49 -2.10 7.67
C LEU A 12 5.69 -3.37 8.00
N ALA A 13 6.31 -4.54 7.99
CA ALA A 13 5.65 -5.79 8.38
C ALA A 13 5.18 -5.73 9.84
N LYS A 14 6.01 -5.18 10.74
CA LYS A 14 5.63 -4.95 12.15
C LYS A 14 4.42 -4.01 12.27
N GLN A 15 4.39 -2.90 11.52
CA GLN A 15 3.26 -1.98 11.52
C GLN A 15 1.97 -2.63 11.00
N ILE A 16 2.06 -3.38 9.90
CA ILE A 16 0.92 -4.12 9.34
C ILE A 16 0.37 -5.12 10.37
N ALA A 17 1.26 -5.91 10.99
CA ALA A 17 0.87 -6.87 12.00
C ALA A 17 0.17 -6.20 13.19
N HIS A 18 0.74 -5.07 13.68
CA HIS A 18 0.15 -4.31 14.77
C HIS A 18 -1.29 -3.87 14.46
N HIS A 19 -1.51 -3.26 13.30
CA HIS A 19 -2.84 -2.78 12.92
C HIS A 19 -3.81 -3.94 12.63
N ALA A 20 -3.37 -4.97 11.95
CA ALA A 20 -4.21 -6.14 11.63
C ALA A 20 -4.71 -6.87 12.88
N VAL A 21 -3.87 -6.96 13.92
CA VAL A 21 -4.22 -7.62 15.20
C VAL A 21 -5.07 -6.70 16.08
N ASN A 22 -4.66 -5.44 16.27
CA ASN A 22 -5.34 -4.52 17.19
C ASN A 22 -6.74 -4.14 16.71
N ASP A 23 -6.94 -4.06 15.39
CA ASP A 23 -8.24 -3.81 14.79
C ASP A 23 -9.07 -5.10 14.61
N LYS A 24 -8.59 -6.22 15.14
CA LYS A 24 -9.28 -7.54 15.18
C LYS A 24 -9.67 -8.09 13.81
N HIS A 25 -8.95 -7.75 12.77
CA HIS A 25 -9.20 -8.26 11.42
C HIS A 25 -8.59 -9.64 11.20
N TYR A 26 -7.35 -9.85 11.69
CA TYR A 26 -6.55 -11.04 11.41
C TYR A 26 -5.82 -11.57 12.64
N GLN A 27 -5.56 -12.88 12.59
CA GLN A 27 -4.51 -13.52 13.38
C GLN A 27 -3.24 -13.54 12.51
N VAL A 28 -2.23 -12.73 12.83
CA VAL A 28 -0.95 -12.76 12.13
C VAL A 28 -0.16 -13.98 12.60
N VAL A 29 0.19 -14.88 11.66
CA VAL A 29 0.88 -16.14 11.96
C VAL A 29 2.39 -16.03 11.77
N GLY A 30 2.89 -15.01 11.10
CA GLY A 30 4.31 -14.76 10.89
C GLY A 30 4.61 -14.12 9.55
N CYS A 31 5.89 -14.13 9.18
CA CYS A 31 6.36 -13.54 7.94
C CYS A 31 7.33 -14.44 7.16
N PHE A 32 7.47 -14.16 5.87
CA PHE A 32 8.43 -14.78 4.96
C PHE A 32 9.51 -13.79 4.59
N ASP A 33 10.79 -14.19 4.68
CA ASP A 33 11.92 -13.30 4.39
C ASP A 33 13.13 -14.13 3.95
N ASP A 34 13.75 -13.76 2.82
CA ASP A 34 14.90 -14.48 2.25
C ASP A 34 16.20 -14.25 3.04
N PHE A 35 16.23 -13.23 3.88
CA PHE A 35 17.42 -12.84 4.65
C PHE A 35 17.35 -13.29 6.12
N LYS A 36 16.33 -14.08 6.49
CA LYS A 36 16.10 -14.55 7.86
C LYS A 36 15.98 -16.07 7.92
N ILE A 37 16.30 -16.64 9.06
CA ILE A 37 16.28 -18.08 9.28
C ILE A 37 14.88 -18.51 9.76
N LYS A 38 14.34 -19.56 9.15
CA LYS A 38 13.04 -20.14 9.57
C LYS A 38 13.08 -20.54 11.04
N GLY A 39 12.04 -20.15 11.79
CA GLY A 39 11.88 -20.39 13.21
C GLY A 39 12.48 -19.32 14.11
N GLU A 40 13.24 -18.35 13.59
CA GLU A 40 13.63 -17.16 14.33
C GLU A 40 12.46 -16.15 14.40
N GLU A 41 12.64 -15.12 15.21
CA GLU A 41 11.74 -13.97 15.28
C GLU A 41 12.40 -12.74 14.68
N SER A 42 11.62 -11.94 13.96
CA SER A 42 11.99 -10.61 13.50
C SER A 42 10.86 -9.63 13.84
N ASN A 43 11.18 -8.57 14.55
CA ASN A 43 10.20 -7.56 14.99
C ASN A 43 8.99 -8.15 15.75
N GLY A 44 9.19 -9.24 16.49
CA GLY A 44 8.12 -9.94 17.23
C GLY A 44 7.22 -10.82 16.35
N LEU A 45 7.64 -11.11 15.10
CA LEU A 45 6.94 -11.98 14.17
C LEU A 45 7.79 -13.23 13.89
N PRO A 46 7.21 -14.45 13.97
CA PRO A 46 7.91 -15.67 13.59
C PRO A 46 8.27 -15.67 12.10
N ILE A 47 9.47 -16.15 11.77
CA ILE A 47 9.87 -16.39 10.38
C ILE A 47 9.35 -17.76 9.95
N LEU A 48 8.41 -17.80 9.01
CA LEU A 48 7.77 -19.01 8.49
C LEU A 48 8.65 -19.72 7.45
N GLY A 49 9.52 -18.98 6.79
CA GLY A 49 10.43 -19.46 5.77
C GLY A 49 10.88 -18.35 4.81
N ASN A 50 11.51 -18.75 3.72
CA ASN A 50 11.87 -17.88 2.61
C ASN A 50 10.69 -17.70 1.62
N LEU A 51 10.85 -16.83 0.63
CA LEU A 51 9.79 -16.53 -0.35
C LEU A 51 9.40 -17.74 -1.23
N ASP A 52 10.31 -18.67 -1.48
CA ASP A 52 10.01 -19.86 -2.28
C ASP A 52 9.14 -20.86 -1.52
N SER A 53 9.16 -20.84 -0.20
CA SER A 53 8.32 -21.72 0.64
C SER A 53 6.86 -21.23 0.79
N ILE A 54 6.51 -20.03 0.33
CA ILE A 54 5.17 -19.43 0.51
C ILE A 54 4.07 -20.33 -0.03
N GLN A 55 4.20 -20.80 -1.28
CA GLN A 55 3.16 -21.62 -1.91
C GLN A 55 2.94 -22.96 -1.17
N ASP A 56 4.03 -23.61 -0.74
CA ASP A 56 3.94 -24.86 0.01
C ASP A 56 3.31 -24.66 1.39
N CYS A 57 3.68 -23.60 2.09
CA CYS A 57 3.07 -23.26 3.39
C CYS A 57 1.58 -22.94 3.24
N PHE A 58 1.18 -22.28 2.17
CA PHE A 58 -0.24 -22.04 1.86
C PHE A 58 -0.99 -23.35 1.58
N ASN A 59 -0.42 -24.23 0.75
CA ASN A 59 -1.00 -25.55 0.43
C ASN A 59 -1.14 -26.45 1.68
N GLN A 60 -0.24 -26.30 2.65
CA GLN A 60 -0.31 -26.98 3.96
C GLN A 60 -1.32 -26.32 4.92
N GLY A 61 -1.98 -25.25 4.50
CA GLY A 61 -2.95 -24.55 5.31
C GLY A 61 -2.36 -23.81 6.51
N MET A 62 -1.12 -23.32 6.44
CA MET A 62 -0.50 -22.57 7.54
C MET A 62 -1.10 -21.16 7.69
N PHE A 63 -1.59 -20.56 6.61
CA PHE A 63 -2.27 -19.26 6.59
C PHE A 63 -3.38 -19.23 5.55
N ASP A 64 -4.26 -18.22 5.61
CA ASP A 64 -5.43 -18.10 4.73
C ASP A 64 -5.27 -16.97 3.70
N GLU A 65 -4.58 -15.90 4.07
CA GLU A 65 -4.34 -14.74 3.21
C GLU A 65 -2.91 -14.22 3.37
N LEU A 66 -2.44 -13.56 2.32
CA LEU A 66 -1.09 -13.00 2.21
C LEU A 66 -1.14 -11.48 2.09
N ILE A 67 -0.13 -10.79 2.60
CA ILE A 67 0.04 -9.33 2.42
C ILE A 67 1.52 -8.97 2.24
N ILE A 68 1.82 -7.90 1.50
CA ILE A 68 3.20 -7.47 1.25
C ILE A 68 3.60 -6.36 2.22
N GLY A 69 4.56 -6.67 3.10
CA GLY A 69 5.17 -5.76 4.08
C GLY A 69 6.52 -5.17 3.61
N ILE A 70 6.66 -4.88 2.31
CA ILE A 70 7.87 -4.29 1.71
C ILE A 70 7.57 -2.84 1.31
N GLY A 71 8.44 -1.90 1.69
CA GLY A 71 8.23 -0.46 1.52
C GLY A 71 8.52 0.09 0.11
N TYR A 72 8.37 1.40 -0.04
CA TYR A 72 8.41 2.14 -1.31
C TYR A 72 9.78 2.13 -2.02
N ASN A 73 10.86 1.74 -1.36
CA ASN A 73 12.17 1.63 -2.00
C ASN A 73 12.27 0.43 -2.96
N HIS A 74 11.31 -0.49 -2.91
CA HIS A 74 11.31 -1.74 -3.67
C HIS A 74 10.00 -1.93 -4.46
N MET A 75 9.51 -0.87 -5.12
CA MET A 75 8.21 -0.87 -5.80
C MET A 75 8.08 -1.97 -6.87
N ASN A 76 9.12 -2.18 -7.68
CA ASN A 76 9.11 -3.24 -8.70
C ASN A 76 9.00 -4.63 -8.06
N PHE A 77 9.80 -4.88 -7.01
CA PHE A 77 9.79 -6.15 -6.30
C PHE A 77 8.44 -6.42 -5.59
N ARG A 78 7.81 -5.39 -5.04
CA ARG A 78 6.42 -5.49 -4.52
C ARG A 78 5.46 -5.97 -5.60
N GLN A 79 5.54 -5.39 -6.80
CA GLN A 79 4.69 -5.78 -7.93
C GLN A 79 4.97 -7.21 -8.37
N GLU A 80 6.23 -7.59 -8.53
CA GLU A 80 6.64 -8.95 -8.91
C GLU A 80 6.07 -9.99 -7.96
N LEU A 81 6.18 -9.76 -6.65
CA LEU A 81 5.62 -10.64 -5.62
C LEU A 81 4.09 -10.72 -5.68
N PHE A 82 3.44 -9.57 -5.86
CA PHE A 82 1.98 -9.55 -5.99
C PHE A 82 1.54 -10.40 -7.20
N LEU A 83 2.13 -10.17 -8.38
CA LEU A 83 1.81 -10.90 -9.60
C LEU A 83 2.17 -12.41 -9.52
N LYS A 84 3.24 -12.76 -8.79
CA LYS A 84 3.66 -14.16 -8.56
C LYS A 84 2.56 -14.96 -7.86
N PHE A 85 1.90 -14.36 -6.86
CA PHE A 85 1.00 -15.09 -5.97
C PHE A 85 -0.50 -14.78 -6.16
N GLU A 86 -0.88 -13.66 -6.78
CA GLU A 86 -2.29 -13.19 -6.82
C GLU A 86 -3.30 -14.18 -7.42
N LYS A 87 -2.83 -15.12 -8.27
CA LYS A 87 -3.68 -16.12 -8.92
C LYS A 87 -3.86 -17.39 -8.09
N THR A 88 -2.98 -17.64 -7.12
CA THR A 88 -2.94 -18.90 -6.36
C THR A 88 -3.20 -18.70 -4.87
N ILE A 89 -2.92 -17.52 -4.32
CA ILE A 89 -3.08 -17.21 -2.90
C ILE A 89 -3.94 -15.95 -2.76
N PRO A 90 -4.99 -15.97 -1.93
CA PRO A 90 -5.77 -14.76 -1.63
C PRO A 90 -4.90 -13.68 -0.96
N PHE A 91 -5.00 -12.45 -1.45
CA PHE A 91 -4.39 -11.29 -0.81
C PHE A 91 -5.37 -10.59 0.11
N ALA A 92 -4.93 -10.30 1.33
CA ALA A 92 -5.68 -9.51 2.30
C ALA A 92 -5.85 -8.07 1.83
N THR A 93 -7.03 -7.50 2.05
CA THR A 93 -7.25 -6.05 2.00
C THR A 93 -7.51 -5.59 3.42
N ILE A 94 -6.63 -4.73 3.95
CA ILE A 94 -6.67 -4.30 5.35
C ILE A 94 -7.09 -2.83 5.38
N ILE A 95 -8.24 -2.55 5.96
CA ILE A 95 -8.78 -1.20 6.13
C ILE A 95 -9.04 -1.00 7.61
N HIS A 96 -8.33 -0.07 8.23
CA HIS A 96 -8.49 0.21 9.66
C HIS A 96 -9.91 0.73 9.97
N SER A 97 -10.52 0.27 11.03
CA SER A 97 -11.92 0.58 11.40
C SER A 97 -12.21 2.07 11.61
N SER A 98 -11.19 2.89 11.87
CA SER A 98 -11.31 4.34 11.97
C SER A 98 -11.36 5.07 10.63
N CYS A 99 -11.28 4.37 9.51
CA CYS A 99 -11.40 4.98 8.18
C CYS A 99 -12.87 5.22 7.82
N PHE A 100 -13.13 6.33 7.14
CA PHE A 100 -14.37 6.50 6.41
C PHE A 100 -14.16 6.03 4.96
N ILE A 101 -14.90 5.02 4.55
CA ILE A 101 -14.89 4.52 3.17
C ILE A 101 -16.34 4.64 2.66
N ASP A 102 -16.55 5.45 1.63
CA ASP A 102 -17.86 5.55 1.02
C ASP A 102 -18.30 4.22 0.41
N LYS A 103 -19.58 3.91 0.45
CA LYS A 103 -20.15 2.64 -0.03
C LYS A 103 -19.93 2.39 -1.52
N SER A 104 -19.78 3.44 -2.31
CA SER A 104 -19.50 3.35 -3.75
C SER A 104 -18.01 3.20 -4.07
N ALA A 105 -17.11 3.44 -3.10
CA ALA A 105 -15.68 3.29 -3.29
C ALA A 105 -15.29 1.81 -3.47
N ARG A 106 -14.27 1.58 -4.30
CA ARG A 106 -13.73 0.23 -4.58
C ARG A 106 -12.28 0.17 -4.19
N ILE A 107 -11.93 -0.86 -3.42
CA ILE A 107 -10.56 -1.07 -2.93
C ILE A 107 -10.05 -2.41 -3.43
N GLY A 108 -8.91 -2.40 -4.10
CA GLY A 108 -8.28 -3.59 -4.68
C GLY A 108 -7.61 -4.50 -3.65
N LYS A 109 -7.27 -5.71 -4.10
CA LYS A 109 -6.63 -6.77 -3.31
C LYS A 109 -5.21 -6.35 -2.90
N GLY A 110 -4.76 -6.79 -1.72
CA GLY A 110 -3.42 -6.49 -1.23
C GLY A 110 -3.23 -5.04 -0.80
N THR A 111 -4.29 -4.24 -0.79
CA THR A 111 -4.24 -2.83 -0.41
C THR A 111 -4.41 -2.67 1.09
N ILE A 112 -3.64 -1.76 1.67
CA ILE A 112 -3.65 -1.44 3.09
C ILE A 112 -4.01 0.02 3.25
N ILE A 113 -5.02 0.32 4.07
CA ILE A 113 -5.45 1.67 4.43
C ILE A 113 -5.33 1.82 5.94
N TYR A 114 -4.40 2.69 6.34
CA TYR A 114 -4.08 2.97 7.74
C TYR A 114 -5.09 3.90 8.42
N PRO A 115 -5.03 4.05 9.75
CA PRO A 115 -6.02 4.80 10.53
C PRO A 115 -6.32 6.22 10.02
N GLY A 116 -7.59 6.63 10.13
CA GLY A 116 -8.03 7.99 9.91
C GLY A 116 -8.06 8.46 8.46
N CYS A 117 -8.00 7.54 7.50
CA CYS A 117 -8.17 7.89 6.09
C CYS A 117 -9.65 8.11 5.74
N ILE A 118 -9.87 8.99 4.76
CA ILE A 118 -11.17 9.25 4.16
C ILE A 118 -11.07 8.91 2.68
N ILE A 119 -11.93 8.00 2.21
CA ILE A 119 -12.08 7.63 0.80
C ILE A 119 -13.52 7.92 0.40
N ASP A 120 -13.69 8.91 -0.46
CA ASP A 120 -14.98 9.45 -0.80
C ASP A 120 -15.63 8.69 -1.98
N MET A 121 -16.85 9.12 -2.35
CA MET A 121 -17.71 8.43 -3.30
C MET A 121 -17.05 8.24 -4.67
N ASN A 122 -17.38 7.12 -5.33
CA ASN A 122 -16.91 6.72 -6.66
C ASN A 122 -15.38 6.63 -6.79
N THR A 123 -14.64 6.63 -5.67
CA THR A 123 -13.18 6.50 -5.70
C THR A 123 -12.79 5.04 -5.92
N GLU A 124 -11.85 4.81 -6.83
CA GLU A 124 -11.29 3.48 -7.09
C GLU A 124 -9.82 3.45 -6.69
N ILE A 125 -9.44 2.54 -5.79
CA ILE A 125 -8.06 2.28 -5.40
C ILE A 125 -7.68 0.89 -5.88
N GLY A 126 -6.64 0.81 -6.68
CA GLY A 126 -6.13 -0.42 -7.27
C GLY A 126 -5.55 -1.41 -6.26
N ASN A 127 -4.92 -2.45 -6.81
CA ASN A 127 -4.31 -3.53 -6.03
C ASN A 127 -2.95 -3.14 -5.46
N ASN A 128 -2.55 -3.78 -4.35
CA ASN A 128 -1.24 -3.67 -3.74
C ASN A 128 -0.83 -2.22 -3.42
N CYS A 129 -1.80 -1.38 -3.07
CA CYS A 129 -1.58 0.00 -2.64
C CYS A 129 -1.33 0.08 -1.14
N LEU A 130 -0.66 1.15 -0.72
CA LEU A 130 -0.40 1.44 0.69
C LEU A 130 -0.76 2.89 0.97
N ILE A 131 -1.84 3.09 1.69
CA ILE A 131 -2.36 4.42 2.05
C ILE A 131 -2.13 4.63 3.54
N TYR A 132 -1.14 5.47 3.87
CA TYR A 132 -0.80 5.77 5.25
C TYR A 132 -1.84 6.66 5.92
N ASN A 133 -1.74 6.76 7.23
CA ASN A 133 -2.69 7.42 8.12
C ASN A 133 -3.00 8.86 7.72
N GLY A 134 -4.28 9.24 7.90
CA GLY A 134 -4.77 10.59 7.68
C GLY A 134 -4.79 11.06 6.23
N CYS A 135 -4.73 10.15 5.25
CA CYS A 135 -4.92 10.51 3.85
C CYS A 135 -6.40 10.78 3.54
N ASN A 136 -6.65 11.81 2.74
CA ASN A 136 -7.97 12.15 2.23
C ASN A 136 -7.96 12.04 0.71
N ILE A 137 -8.82 11.21 0.15
CA ILE A 137 -8.99 11.01 -1.29
C ILE A 137 -10.43 11.33 -1.62
N ALA A 138 -10.64 12.46 -2.30
CA ALA A 138 -11.96 12.94 -2.65
C ALA A 138 -12.58 12.16 -3.81
N HIS A 139 -13.84 12.43 -4.05
CA HIS A 139 -14.73 11.74 -4.96
C HIS A 139 -14.21 11.61 -6.40
N ASP A 140 -14.71 10.60 -7.11
CA ASP A 140 -14.43 10.36 -8.55
C ASP A 140 -12.93 10.29 -8.89
N THR A 141 -12.11 9.86 -7.93
CA THR A 141 -10.66 9.72 -8.08
C THR A 141 -10.27 8.27 -8.37
N ASN A 142 -9.38 8.08 -9.36
CA ASN A 142 -8.84 6.77 -9.72
C ASN A 142 -7.38 6.65 -9.33
N VAL A 143 -7.03 5.62 -8.56
CA VAL A 143 -5.66 5.31 -8.12
C VAL A 143 -5.26 3.95 -8.67
N ALA A 144 -4.29 3.92 -9.56
CA ALA A 144 -3.79 2.67 -10.15
C ALA A 144 -3.02 1.80 -9.14
N ASN A 145 -2.68 0.58 -9.57
CA ASN A 145 -2.01 -0.42 -8.74
C ASN A 145 -0.62 0.02 -8.25
N ASN A 146 -0.18 -0.61 -7.16
CA ASN A 146 1.17 -0.42 -6.60
C ASN A 146 1.50 1.03 -6.25
N THR A 147 0.54 1.79 -5.76
CA THR A 147 0.70 3.20 -5.38
C THR A 147 0.86 3.33 -3.87
N ILE A 148 1.69 4.27 -3.43
CA ILE A 148 1.92 4.52 -2.01
C ILE A 148 1.66 6.00 -1.70
N PHE A 149 0.76 6.27 -0.77
CA PHE A 149 0.52 7.59 -0.22
C PHE A 149 1.05 7.66 1.20
N SER A 150 2.03 8.54 1.41
CA SER A 150 2.60 8.80 2.74
C SER A 150 1.59 9.54 3.64
N PRO A 151 1.83 9.63 4.96
CA PRO A 151 0.88 10.24 5.89
C PRO A 151 0.41 11.63 5.47
N GLY A 152 -0.91 11.89 5.61
CA GLY A 152 -1.51 13.19 5.41
C GLY A 152 -1.58 13.67 3.95
N VAL A 153 -1.50 12.78 2.98
CA VAL A 153 -1.73 13.12 1.56
C VAL A 153 -3.19 13.53 1.37
N ASN A 154 -3.42 14.65 0.66
CA ASN A 154 -4.75 15.16 0.35
C ASN A 154 -4.91 15.27 -1.17
N ILE A 155 -5.94 14.63 -1.70
CA ILE A 155 -6.25 14.58 -3.13
C ILE A 155 -7.67 15.10 -3.34
N ALA A 156 -7.82 16.17 -4.10
CA ALA A 156 -9.13 16.70 -4.49
C ALA A 156 -9.80 15.81 -5.54
N GLY A 157 -11.04 16.11 -5.90
CA GLY A 157 -11.85 15.27 -6.79
C GLY A 157 -11.34 15.17 -8.22
N PHE A 158 -11.84 14.14 -8.94
CA PHE A 158 -11.56 13.90 -10.37
C PHE A 158 -10.09 13.70 -10.72
N CYS A 159 -9.28 13.20 -9.78
CA CYS A 159 -7.87 12.92 -10.03
C CYS A 159 -7.66 11.51 -10.61
N SER A 160 -6.60 11.38 -11.44
CA SER A 160 -6.17 10.09 -11.98
C SER A 160 -4.69 9.88 -11.65
N ILE A 161 -4.40 8.87 -10.81
CA ILE A 161 -3.05 8.59 -10.32
C ILE A 161 -2.55 7.29 -10.96
N GLY A 162 -1.47 7.38 -11.73
CA GLY A 162 -0.84 6.26 -12.42
C GLY A 162 -0.20 5.25 -11.47
N ALA A 163 0.19 4.11 -12.02
CA ALA A 163 0.83 3.03 -11.26
C ALA A 163 2.22 3.43 -10.74
N HIS A 164 2.65 2.81 -9.65
CA HIS A 164 3.97 3.06 -9.05
C HIS A 164 4.21 4.52 -8.61
N VAL A 165 3.15 5.27 -8.37
CA VAL A 165 3.27 6.63 -7.83
C VAL A 165 3.50 6.56 -6.32
N VAL A 166 4.41 7.41 -5.84
CA VAL A 166 4.67 7.60 -4.40
C VAL A 166 4.43 9.06 -4.07
N LEU A 167 3.36 9.36 -3.35
CA LEU A 167 3.11 10.71 -2.84
C LEU A 167 3.76 10.89 -1.47
N GLY A 168 4.64 11.88 -1.37
CA GLY A 168 5.36 12.21 -0.13
C GLY A 168 4.45 12.77 0.95
N ILE A 169 4.92 12.77 2.20
CA ILE A 169 4.17 13.22 3.40
C ILE A 169 3.55 14.59 3.14
N GLY A 170 2.23 14.71 3.40
CA GLY A 170 1.50 15.97 3.29
C GLY A 170 1.43 16.54 1.87
N SER A 171 1.65 15.73 0.83
CA SER A 171 1.42 16.19 -0.56
C SER A 171 -0.05 16.53 -0.77
N VAL A 172 -0.30 17.59 -1.55
CA VAL A 172 -1.65 18.07 -1.89
C VAL A 172 -1.79 18.11 -3.41
N LEU A 173 -2.88 17.55 -3.91
CA LEU A 173 -3.27 17.60 -5.32
C LEU A 173 -4.53 18.42 -5.49
N SER A 174 -4.52 19.40 -6.39
CA SER A 174 -5.72 20.10 -6.83
C SER A 174 -6.66 19.15 -7.58
N ASP A 175 -7.87 19.59 -7.83
CA ASP A 175 -8.87 18.85 -8.60
C ASP A 175 -8.46 18.65 -10.08
N ASN A 176 -9.00 17.63 -10.71
CA ASN A 176 -8.77 17.28 -12.13
C ASN A 176 -7.29 17.04 -12.50
N ILE A 177 -6.46 16.61 -11.56
CA ILE A 177 -5.04 16.32 -11.79
C ILE A 177 -4.85 14.90 -12.33
N VAL A 178 -4.03 14.79 -13.37
CA VAL A 178 -3.50 13.52 -13.87
C VAL A 178 -2.04 13.40 -13.47
N ILE A 179 -1.67 12.30 -12.80
CA ILE A 179 -0.27 11.95 -12.51
C ILE A 179 0.05 10.66 -13.28
N THR A 180 1.03 10.73 -14.18
CA THR A 180 1.51 9.54 -14.90
C THR A 180 2.20 8.55 -13.96
N GLU A 181 2.52 7.36 -14.46
CA GLU A 181 3.20 6.32 -13.67
C GLU A 181 4.62 6.72 -13.23
N LYS A 182 5.12 6.06 -12.17
CA LYS A 182 6.50 6.21 -11.66
C LYS A 182 6.88 7.64 -11.29
N VAL A 183 5.91 8.41 -10.80
CA VAL A 183 6.13 9.73 -10.22
C VAL A 183 6.32 9.61 -8.72
N ARG A 184 7.27 10.36 -8.17
CA ARG A 184 7.45 10.52 -6.73
C ARG A 184 7.38 11.99 -6.36
N THR A 185 6.55 12.35 -5.37
CA THR A 185 6.56 13.70 -4.80
C THR A 185 7.40 13.75 -3.52
N GLY A 186 8.06 14.87 -3.27
CA GLY A 186 8.67 15.16 -1.97
C GLY A 186 7.62 15.51 -0.92
N ALA A 187 8.03 15.61 0.35
CA ALA A 187 7.15 16.04 1.43
C ALA A 187 6.63 17.47 1.19
N GLY A 188 5.33 17.71 1.50
CA GLY A 188 4.68 19.00 1.37
C GLY A 188 4.54 19.53 -0.06
N THR A 189 4.69 18.66 -1.06
CA THR A 189 4.55 19.08 -2.48
C THR A 189 3.10 19.39 -2.81
N VAL A 190 2.86 20.54 -3.47
CA VAL A 190 1.54 20.95 -3.95
C VAL A 190 1.48 20.86 -5.48
N VAL A 191 0.67 19.93 -5.98
CA VAL A 191 0.49 19.67 -7.41
C VAL A 191 -0.75 20.43 -7.89
N VAL A 192 -0.55 21.48 -8.68
CA VAL A 192 -1.61 22.32 -9.27
C VAL A 192 -1.76 22.13 -10.78
N HIS A 193 -0.87 21.37 -11.39
CA HIS A 193 -0.91 20.99 -12.80
C HIS A 193 -0.61 19.51 -12.96
N SER A 194 -1.21 18.87 -13.95
CA SER A 194 -0.96 17.46 -14.26
C SER A 194 0.51 17.15 -14.50
N ILE A 195 0.98 16.02 -14.00
CA ILE A 195 2.35 15.53 -14.17
C ILE A 195 2.32 14.40 -15.20
N ILE A 196 2.81 14.69 -16.41
CA ILE A 196 2.79 13.77 -17.55
C ILE A 196 4.12 13.07 -17.83
N GLU A 197 5.17 13.39 -17.07
CA GLU A 197 6.48 12.77 -17.16
C GLU A 197 6.85 12.11 -15.84
N SER A 198 7.40 10.90 -15.87
CA SER A 198 7.92 10.22 -14.67
C SER A 198 9.10 10.99 -14.07
N GLY A 199 9.30 10.85 -12.76
CA GLY A 199 10.41 11.47 -12.05
C GLY A 199 10.03 11.96 -10.66
N ILE A 200 10.92 12.75 -10.05
CA ILE A 200 10.76 13.31 -8.71
C ILE A 200 10.32 14.77 -8.82
N TYR A 201 9.26 15.11 -8.09
CA TYR A 201 8.68 16.46 -8.07
C TYR A 201 8.64 16.98 -6.64
N VAL A 202 8.99 18.26 -6.46
CA VAL A 202 9.03 18.89 -5.13
C VAL A 202 8.53 20.33 -5.20
N GLY A 203 8.12 20.87 -4.06
CA GLY A 203 7.84 22.28 -3.86
C GLY A 203 6.38 22.70 -4.04
N VAL A 204 6.14 24.01 -3.90
CA VAL A 204 4.85 24.69 -3.99
C VAL A 204 5.00 25.86 -4.97
N PRO A 205 4.49 25.74 -6.21
CA PRO A 205 3.94 24.54 -6.84
C PRO A 205 5.00 23.47 -7.17
N ALA A 206 4.54 22.24 -7.42
CA ALA A 206 5.41 21.11 -7.76
C ALA A 206 6.26 21.38 -9.01
N LYS A 207 7.56 21.12 -8.90
CA LYS A 207 8.52 21.21 -10.02
C LYS A 207 9.36 19.94 -10.08
N LYS A 208 9.63 19.45 -11.29
CA LYS A 208 10.51 18.31 -11.51
C LYS A 208 11.92 18.63 -11.04
N LEU A 209 12.48 17.75 -10.19
CA LEU A 209 13.90 17.83 -9.86
C LEU A 209 14.71 17.45 -11.10
N LYS A 210 15.69 18.27 -11.43
CA LYS A 210 16.70 17.92 -12.43
C LYS A 210 17.62 16.86 -11.80
N SER A 211 17.74 15.71 -12.44
CA SER A 211 18.72 14.67 -12.13
C SER A 211 20.13 15.14 -12.49
#